data_2d597ef8f703120ddcfd347010d0486c
#
_entry.id   2d597ef8f703120ddcfd347010d0486c
#
_cell.length_a   1.000
_cell.length_b   1.000
_cell.length_c   1.000
_cell.angle_alpha   90.00
_cell.angle_beta   90.00
_cell.angle_gamma   90.00
#
_symmetry.space_group_name_H-M   'P 1'
#
loop_
_entity.id
_entity.type
_entity.pdbx_description
1 polymer ?
#
loop_
_entity_poly.entity_id
_entity_poly.type
_entity_poly.pdbx_seq_one_letter_code
_entity_poly.pdbx_strand_id
1 'polypeptide(L)'
;SWPLPENAKSILYESNPCPFTAANVEERLLGTTLFTPKSAIVCLFPYYVEHKSPSNLSRYTWATDYHLVINEYLKKLIEKLQIINTDAQFSIHCDTSPLADRYMAYLAGLGFYGKNNCFISPKWGSYVVIGTILTTLELEPNTPLTQSCMECNRCITACLGQCLGHDEFKFDTCKSYLTQKKGELTSEEEHIIAKTPLVFGCDVCQEVCPHNKDIPTTPIPEFQSVEPYIDIDELDSLTNKEFKAKYGHR
;
A
#
# COMPACT_ATOMS: atom_id res chain seq x y z
N SER A 1 -11.54 10.04 -16.01
CA SER A 1 -11.81 11.48 -16.06
C SER A 1 -12.03 12.04 -14.67
N TRP A 2 -11.40 13.11 -14.33
CA TRP A 2 -11.62 13.86 -13.10
C TRP A 2 -12.74 14.92 -13.33
N PRO A 3 -13.69 15.18 -12.39
CA PRO A 3 -13.81 14.53 -11.07
C PRO A 3 -14.34 13.11 -11.17
N LEU A 4 -14.05 12.31 -10.13
CA LEU A 4 -14.54 10.92 -10.00
C LEU A 4 -16.08 10.91 -10.15
N PRO A 5 -16.67 9.95 -10.91
CA PRO A 5 -18.11 9.79 -10.99
C PRO A 5 -18.72 9.52 -9.60
N GLU A 6 -19.98 9.87 -9.40
CA GLU A 6 -20.66 9.81 -8.09
C GLU A 6 -20.64 8.41 -7.47
N ASN A 7 -20.81 7.38 -8.28
CA ASN A 7 -20.73 5.98 -7.86
C ASN A 7 -19.31 5.54 -7.42
N ALA A 8 -18.26 6.19 -7.94
CA ALA A 8 -16.90 5.94 -7.50
C ALA A 8 -16.63 6.55 -6.11
N LYS A 9 -17.31 7.64 -5.78
CA LYS A 9 -17.22 8.25 -4.45
C LYS A 9 -17.76 7.30 -3.37
N SER A 10 -18.90 6.62 -3.60
CA SER A 10 -19.47 5.66 -2.65
C SER A 10 -18.56 4.45 -2.41
N ILE A 11 -18.00 3.87 -3.46
CA ILE A 11 -17.06 2.73 -3.35
C ILE A 11 -15.79 3.10 -2.56
N LEU A 12 -15.31 4.33 -2.69
CA LEU A 12 -14.18 4.84 -1.90
C LEU A 12 -14.50 4.89 -0.40
N TYR A 13 -15.76 5.16 -0.04
CA TYR A 13 -16.21 5.20 1.36
C TYR A 13 -16.39 3.82 1.96
N GLU A 14 -16.99 2.90 1.20
CA GLU A 14 -17.32 1.55 1.67
C GLU A 14 -16.07 0.69 1.84
N SER A 15 -15.02 0.94 1.05
CA SER A 15 -13.79 0.13 1.08
C SER A 15 -12.67 0.67 1.98
N ASN A 16 -12.78 1.90 2.49
CA ASN A 16 -11.73 2.51 3.30
C ASN A 16 -12.33 3.17 4.55
N PRO A 17 -12.18 2.59 5.74
CA PRO A 17 -12.70 3.14 7.01
C PRO A 17 -11.94 4.39 7.48
N CYS A 18 -11.23 5.06 6.60
CA CYS A 18 -10.64 6.35 6.91
C CYS A 18 -11.74 7.40 7.09
N PRO A 19 -11.70 8.25 8.13
CA PRO A 19 -12.78 9.17 8.50
C PRO A 19 -12.90 10.38 7.56
N PHE A 20 -12.80 10.16 6.26
CA PHE A 20 -12.88 11.21 5.26
C PHE A 20 -14.26 11.26 4.61
N THR A 21 -14.98 12.38 4.77
CA THR A 21 -16.20 12.65 4.00
C THR A 21 -15.86 13.09 2.57
N ALA A 22 -16.76 12.89 1.58
CA ALA A 22 -16.54 13.29 0.18
C ALA A 22 -16.10 14.76 0.04
N ALA A 23 -16.74 15.65 0.79
CA ALA A 23 -16.39 17.06 0.86
C ALA A 23 -14.93 17.28 1.29
N ASN A 24 -14.45 16.50 2.27
CA ASN A 24 -13.07 16.60 2.75
C ASN A 24 -12.03 16.07 1.76
N VAL A 25 -12.40 15.14 0.87
CA VAL A 25 -11.49 14.63 -0.17
C VAL A 25 -11.27 15.69 -1.26
N GLU A 26 -12.34 16.36 -1.71
CA GLU A 26 -12.20 17.46 -2.68
C GLU A 26 -11.43 18.65 -2.09
N GLU A 27 -11.73 19.06 -0.87
CA GLU A 27 -11.04 20.16 -0.20
C GLU A 27 -9.55 19.85 0.06
N ARG A 28 -9.24 18.61 0.42
CA ARG A 28 -7.85 18.16 0.61
C ARG A 28 -7.09 17.99 -0.70
N LEU A 29 -7.73 17.53 -1.76
CA LEU A 29 -7.13 17.48 -3.10
C LEU A 29 -6.83 18.88 -3.61
N LEU A 30 -7.74 19.84 -3.43
CA LEU A 30 -7.51 21.26 -3.74
C LEU A 30 -6.42 21.88 -2.87
N GLY A 31 -6.20 21.37 -1.64
CA GLY A 31 -5.13 21.81 -0.76
C GLY A 31 -3.77 21.14 -1.02
N THR A 32 -3.73 20.02 -1.75
CA THR A 32 -2.50 19.26 -2.03
C THR A 32 -1.94 19.47 -3.43
N THR A 33 -2.75 19.98 -4.36
CA THR A 33 -2.30 20.34 -5.71
C THR A 33 -2.54 21.82 -5.95
N LEU A 34 -1.52 22.49 -6.49
CA LEU A 34 -1.62 23.90 -6.94
C LEU A 34 -2.37 24.03 -8.28
N PHE A 35 -2.93 22.95 -8.82
CA PHE A 35 -3.61 22.87 -10.09
C PHE A 35 -4.79 21.90 -10.05
N THR A 36 -5.72 22.04 -10.99
CA THR A 36 -6.81 21.07 -11.17
C THR A 36 -6.34 19.90 -12.05
N PRO A 37 -6.21 18.68 -11.50
CA PRO A 37 -5.77 17.54 -12.28
C PRO A 37 -6.86 17.09 -13.28
N LYS A 38 -6.42 16.67 -14.47
CA LYS A 38 -7.30 16.10 -15.52
C LYS A 38 -7.15 14.58 -15.62
N SER A 39 -5.97 14.07 -15.29
CA SER A 39 -5.68 12.63 -15.33
C SER A 39 -4.76 12.22 -14.20
N ALA A 40 -4.71 10.91 -13.95
CA ALA A 40 -3.78 10.27 -13.05
C ALA A 40 -2.98 9.18 -13.76
N ILE A 41 -1.66 9.16 -13.56
CA ILE A 41 -0.77 8.08 -13.98
C ILE A 41 -0.48 7.24 -12.75
N VAL A 42 -0.94 5.98 -12.74
CA VAL A 42 -0.78 5.07 -11.61
C VAL A 42 0.31 4.06 -11.93
N CYS A 43 1.24 3.87 -11.00
CA CYS A 43 2.37 2.98 -11.14
C CYS A 43 2.38 1.94 -10.00
N LEU A 44 2.73 0.69 -10.31
CA LEU A 44 2.95 -0.36 -9.32
C LEU A 44 4.44 -0.56 -9.10
N PHE A 45 4.82 -0.63 -7.83
CA PHE A 45 6.18 -0.88 -7.38
C PHE A 45 6.21 -2.22 -6.63
N PRO A 46 6.57 -3.33 -7.31
CA PRO A 46 6.63 -4.63 -6.65
C PRO A 46 7.81 -4.67 -5.67
N TYR A 47 7.57 -5.27 -4.49
CA TYR A 47 8.60 -5.39 -3.44
C TYR A 47 8.86 -6.83 -3.01
N TYR A 48 8.28 -7.82 -3.68
CA TYR A 48 8.49 -9.22 -3.34
C TYR A 48 9.92 -9.65 -3.58
N VAL A 49 10.53 -10.26 -2.55
CA VAL A 49 11.82 -10.95 -2.62
C VAL A 49 11.65 -12.33 -1.99
N GLU A 50 12.16 -13.36 -2.66
CA GLU A 50 12.20 -14.69 -2.07
C GLU A 50 13.21 -14.69 -0.90
N HIS A 51 12.77 -15.11 0.27
CA HIS A 51 13.61 -15.16 1.46
C HIS A 51 13.26 -16.41 2.30
N LYS A 52 14.29 -17.15 2.70
CA LYS A 52 14.14 -18.44 3.39
C LYS A 52 14.46 -18.38 4.88
N SER A 53 15.05 -17.29 5.34
CA SER A 53 15.39 -17.11 6.77
C SER A 53 14.18 -16.62 7.55
N PRO A 54 14.14 -16.86 8.89
CA PRO A 54 13.12 -16.29 9.74
C PRO A 54 13.09 -14.77 9.64
N SER A 55 11.88 -14.20 9.71
CA SER A 55 11.68 -12.76 9.78
C SER A 55 10.79 -12.42 10.98
N ASN A 56 10.99 -11.25 11.56
CA ASN A 56 10.07 -10.68 12.55
C ASN A 56 9.43 -9.35 12.08
N LEU A 57 9.62 -9.02 10.80
CA LEU A 57 9.04 -7.87 10.14
C LEU A 57 8.20 -8.30 8.93
N SER A 58 7.15 -7.56 8.62
CA SER A 58 6.39 -7.70 7.37
C SER A 58 7.24 -7.31 6.17
N ARG A 59 7.05 -7.99 5.03
CA ARG A 59 7.88 -7.86 3.82
C ARG A 59 8.04 -6.44 3.29
N TYR A 60 7.00 -5.61 3.39
CA TYR A 60 7.07 -4.25 2.87
C TYR A 60 8.06 -3.33 3.62
N THR A 61 8.52 -3.76 4.81
CA THR A 61 9.50 -3.02 5.63
C THR A 61 10.91 -3.61 5.59
N TRP A 62 11.17 -4.61 4.77
CA TRP A 62 12.47 -5.28 4.74
C TRP A 62 13.57 -4.50 4.05
N ALA A 63 13.20 -3.62 3.14
CA ALA A 63 14.14 -2.86 2.31
C ALA A 63 14.07 -1.35 2.59
N THR A 64 14.67 -0.58 1.74
CA THR A 64 14.60 0.90 1.77
C THR A 64 13.14 1.37 1.79
N ASP A 65 12.87 2.40 2.57
CA ASP A 65 11.54 3.01 2.68
C ASP A 65 10.95 3.29 1.29
N TYR A 66 9.84 2.61 1.01
CA TYR A 66 9.17 2.70 -0.28
C TYR A 66 8.72 4.11 -0.63
N HIS A 67 8.44 4.97 0.34
CA HIS A 67 8.12 6.38 0.07
C HIS A 67 9.27 7.09 -0.62
N LEU A 68 10.51 6.86 -0.19
CA LEU A 68 11.70 7.45 -0.79
C LEU A 68 11.92 6.91 -2.20
N VAL A 69 11.86 5.59 -2.35
CA VAL A 69 12.08 4.92 -3.64
C VAL A 69 11.04 5.37 -4.67
N ILE A 70 9.76 5.30 -4.34
CA ILE A 70 8.66 5.67 -5.24
C ILE A 70 8.77 7.14 -5.66
N ASN A 71 9.02 8.05 -4.70
CA ASN A 71 9.19 9.46 -5.01
C ASN A 71 10.30 9.70 -6.05
N GLU A 72 11.45 9.03 -5.91
CA GLU A 72 12.57 9.18 -6.85
C GLU A 72 12.23 8.63 -8.25
N TYR A 73 11.56 7.49 -8.33
CA TYR A 73 11.12 6.92 -9.62
C TYR A 73 10.09 7.81 -10.30
N LEU A 74 9.11 8.32 -9.56
CA LEU A 74 8.07 9.18 -10.11
C LEU A 74 8.62 10.56 -10.50
N LYS A 75 9.59 11.13 -9.76
CA LYS A 75 10.30 12.34 -10.19
C LYS A 75 10.99 12.15 -11.53
N LYS A 76 11.77 11.08 -11.69
CA LYS A 76 12.44 10.76 -12.96
C LYS A 76 11.43 10.56 -14.13
N LEU A 77 10.25 10.03 -13.83
CA LEU A 77 9.19 9.91 -14.83
C LEU A 77 8.64 11.29 -15.22
N ILE A 78 8.38 12.16 -14.23
CA ILE A 78 7.92 13.54 -14.47
C ILE A 78 8.94 14.32 -15.30
N GLU A 79 10.23 14.24 -14.99
CA GLU A 79 11.28 14.90 -15.78
C GLU A 79 11.22 14.53 -17.26
N LYS A 80 11.02 13.25 -17.57
CA LYS A 80 10.85 12.78 -18.95
C LYS A 80 9.56 13.28 -19.61
N LEU A 81 8.45 13.32 -18.85
CA LEU A 81 7.16 13.82 -19.36
C LEU A 81 7.21 15.32 -19.61
N GLN A 82 7.93 16.10 -18.79
CA GLN A 82 8.08 17.53 -18.95
C GLN A 82 8.89 17.93 -20.19
N ILE A 83 9.81 17.09 -20.67
CA ILE A 83 10.54 17.33 -21.92
C ILE A 83 9.61 17.51 -23.13
N ILE A 84 8.53 16.73 -23.17
CA ILE A 84 7.57 16.71 -24.29
C ILE A 84 6.28 17.47 -23.97
N ASN A 85 6.06 17.85 -22.71
CA ASN A 85 4.86 18.55 -22.25
C ASN A 85 5.26 19.69 -21.29
N THR A 86 5.91 20.74 -21.83
CA THR A 86 6.51 21.82 -21.05
C THR A 86 5.56 22.57 -20.13
N ASP A 87 4.28 22.70 -20.53
CA ASP A 87 3.26 23.44 -19.80
C ASP A 87 2.45 22.57 -18.83
N ALA A 88 2.68 21.25 -18.84
CA ALA A 88 1.96 20.33 -17.98
C ALA A 88 2.44 20.44 -16.52
N GLN A 89 1.49 20.33 -15.61
CA GLN A 89 1.77 20.31 -14.17
C GLN A 89 1.61 18.88 -13.65
N PHE A 90 2.41 18.54 -12.63
CA PHE A 90 2.48 17.20 -12.06
C PHE A 90 2.58 17.26 -10.53
N SER A 91 1.95 16.31 -9.85
CA SER A 91 2.03 16.12 -8.39
C SER A 91 2.16 14.64 -8.07
N ILE A 92 3.14 14.29 -7.22
CA ILE A 92 3.40 12.91 -6.80
C ILE A 92 2.62 12.60 -5.53
N HIS A 93 2.03 11.41 -5.49
CA HIS A 93 1.29 10.88 -4.35
C HIS A 93 1.67 9.42 -4.10
N CYS A 94 1.90 9.09 -2.84
CA CYS A 94 2.18 7.75 -2.36
C CYS A 94 1.71 7.63 -0.92
N ASP A 95 0.82 6.68 -0.63
CA ASP A 95 0.29 6.30 0.68
C ASP A 95 -0.30 7.47 1.51
N THR A 96 0.49 8.43 1.95
CA THR A 96 0.08 9.55 2.82
C THR A 96 -0.73 10.64 2.11
N SER A 97 -1.34 10.35 0.97
CA SER A 97 -2.16 11.28 0.21
C SER A 97 -3.66 11.06 0.46
N PRO A 98 -4.52 12.02 0.11
CA PRO A 98 -5.97 11.85 0.19
C PRO A 98 -6.54 10.95 -0.93
N LEU A 99 -5.69 10.41 -1.81
CA LEU A 99 -6.11 9.52 -2.89
C LEU A 99 -6.45 8.13 -2.35
N ALA A 100 -7.43 7.49 -2.97
CA ALA A 100 -7.72 6.08 -2.74
C ALA A 100 -6.85 5.24 -3.69
N ASP A 101 -5.58 5.08 -3.36
CA ASP A 101 -4.55 4.49 -4.22
C ASP A 101 -4.97 3.16 -4.86
N ARG A 102 -5.53 2.25 -4.08
CA ARG A 102 -6.02 0.94 -4.58
C ARG A 102 -7.14 1.09 -5.61
N TYR A 103 -8.04 2.07 -5.42
CA TYR A 103 -9.12 2.32 -6.36
C TYR A 103 -8.61 2.97 -7.64
N MET A 104 -7.65 3.90 -7.54
CA MET A 104 -6.97 4.48 -8.69
C MET A 104 -6.27 3.40 -9.52
N ALA A 105 -5.57 2.46 -8.86
CA ALA A 105 -4.92 1.33 -9.52
C ALA A 105 -5.93 0.37 -10.19
N TYR A 106 -7.10 0.14 -9.57
CA TYR A 106 -8.19 -0.63 -10.17
C TYR A 106 -8.73 0.05 -11.43
N LEU A 107 -9.04 1.34 -11.37
CA LEU A 107 -9.52 2.10 -12.54
C LEU A 107 -8.48 2.15 -13.67
N ALA A 108 -7.19 2.19 -13.31
CA ALA A 108 -6.09 2.15 -14.27
C ALA A 108 -5.88 0.76 -14.90
N GLY A 109 -6.68 -0.26 -14.54
CA GLY A 109 -6.57 -1.60 -15.09
C GLY A 109 -5.33 -2.37 -14.65
N LEU A 110 -4.74 -2.03 -13.49
CA LEU A 110 -3.48 -2.63 -13.00
C LEU A 110 -3.71 -3.89 -12.17
N GLY A 111 -4.94 -4.12 -11.72
CA GLY A 111 -5.31 -5.27 -10.89
C GLY A 111 -6.74 -5.17 -10.36
N PHE A 112 -6.99 -5.91 -9.30
CA PHE A 112 -8.32 -6.06 -8.68
C PHE A 112 -8.21 -6.18 -7.16
N TYR A 113 -9.35 -6.14 -6.47
CA TYR A 113 -9.42 -6.31 -5.01
C TYR A 113 -9.50 -7.76 -4.60
N GLY A 114 -8.71 -8.16 -3.62
CA GLY A 114 -8.83 -9.45 -2.94
C GLY A 114 -9.76 -9.40 -1.73
N LYS A 115 -10.33 -10.55 -1.32
CA LYS A 115 -11.05 -10.68 -0.05
C LYS A 115 -10.17 -10.41 1.18
N ASN A 116 -8.85 -10.38 1.01
CA ASN A 116 -7.88 -9.96 2.03
C ASN A 116 -7.72 -8.43 2.14
N ASN A 117 -8.59 -7.68 1.48
CA ASN A 117 -8.55 -6.22 1.40
C ASN A 117 -7.26 -5.64 0.77
N CYS A 118 -6.46 -6.47 0.08
CA CYS A 118 -5.30 -6.03 -0.68
C CYS A 118 -5.66 -5.79 -2.14
N PHE A 119 -4.93 -4.86 -2.77
CA PHE A 119 -4.89 -4.78 -4.22
C PHE A 119 -4.01 -5.91 -4.76
N ILE A 120 -4.45 -6.58 -5.83
CA ILE A 120 -3.77 -7.74 -6.42
C ILE A 120 -3.50 -7.45 -7.89
N SER A 121 -2.22 -7.39 -8.24
CA SER A 121 -1.77 -7.34 -9.63
C SER A 121 -1.69 -8.76 -10.22
N PRO A 122 -2.14 -8.98 -11.46
CA PRO A 122 -2.00 -10.29 -12.12
C PRO A 122 -0.57 -10.80 -12.23
N LYS A 123 0.39 -9.88 -12.35
CA LYS A 123 1.81 -10.19 -12.50
C LYS A 123 2.55 -10.28 -11.16
N TRP A 124 2.26 -9.39 -10.23
CA TRP A 124 3.06 -9.16 -9.03
C TRP A 124 2.36 -9.60 -7.74
N GLY A 125 1.16 -10.18 -7.85
CA GLY A 125 0.35 -10.50 -6.69
C GLY A 125 -0.01 -9.25 -5.88
N SER A 126 -0.12 -9.39 -4.57
CA SER A 126 -0.42 -8.28 -3.66
C SER A 126 0.83 -7.60 -3.08
N TYR A 127 2.02 -8.05 -3.44
CA TYR A 127 3.28 -7.46 -2.96
C TYR A 127 3.70 -6.27 -3.83
N VAL A 128 2.82 -5.28 -3.88
CA VAL A 128 3.01 -4.03 -4.63
C VAL A 128 2.66 -2.83 -3.76
N VAL A 129 3.43 -1.76 -3.89
CA VAL A 129 3.07 -0.43 -3.43
C VAL A 129 2.61 0.38 -4.63
N ILE A 130 1.69 1.32 -4.41
CA ILE A 130 1.07 2.13 -5.45
C ILE A 130 1.60 3.55 -5.35
N GLY A 131 2.09 4.07 -6.46
CA GLY A 131 2.44 5.49 -6.60
C GLY A 131 1.61 6.13 -7.71
N THR A 132 1.19 7.36 -7.50
CA THR A 132 0.32 8.09 -8.43
C THR A 132 0.91 9.46 -8.76
N ILE A 133 0.87 9.81 -10.04
CA ILE A 133 1.12 11.18 -10.50
C ILE A 133 -0.19 11.77 -10.96
N LEU A 134 -0.64 12.87 -10.34
CA LEU A 134 -1.71 13.70 -10.87
C LEU A 134 -1.13 14.68 -11.88
N THR A 135 -1.86 14.95 -12.98
CA THR A 135 -1.39 15.82 -14.04
C THR A 135 -2.51 16.61 -14.71
N THR A 136 -2.16 17.76 -15.28
CA THR A 136 -3.05 18.56 -16.16
C THR A 136 -3.16 17.99 -17.57
N LEU A 137 -2.38 16.96 -17.93
CA LEU A 137 -2.52 16.27 -19.21
C LEU A 137 -3.89 15.58 -19.31
N GLU A 138 -4.50 15.63 -20.47
CA GLU A 138 -5.68 14.82 -20.81
C GLU A 138 -5.17 13.51 -21.42
N LEU A 139 -5.26 12.41 -20.65
CA LEU A 139 -4.85 11.09 -21.06
C LEU A 139 -6.08 10.21 -21.29
N GLU A 140 -6.02 9.34 -22.28
CA GLU A 140 -7.05 8.33 -22.50
C GLU A 140 -7.13 7.38 -21.31
N PRO A 141 -8.31 7.15 -20.73
CA PRO A 141 -8.46 6.29 -19.56
C PRO A 141 -8.28 4.82 -19.92
N ASN A 142 -7.62 4.07 -19.04
CA ASN A 142 -7.62 2.62 -19.10
C ASN A 142 -8.96 2.04 -18.68
N THR A 143 -9.17 0.76 -19.00
CA THR A 143 -10.35 0.01 -18.58
C THR A 143 -9.97 -0.96 -17.45
N PRO A 144 -10.75 -1.04 -16.36
CA PRO A 144 -10.55 -2.04 -15.33
C PRO A 144 -10.50 -3.47 -15.88
N LEU A 145 -9.68 -4.32 -15.22
CA LEU A 145 -9.59 -5.72 -15.62
C LEU A 145 -10.91 -6.46 -15.30
N THR A 146 -11.21 -7.47 -16.11
CA THR A 146 -12.30 -8.42 -15.85
C THR A 146 -11.90 -9.50 -14.85
N GLN A 147 -10.60 -9.66 -14.59
CA GLN A 147 -10.06 -10.60 -13.62
C GLN A 147 -10.45 -10.19 -12.19
N SER A 148 -10.74 -11.18 -11.34
CA SER A 148 -11.16 -10.96 -9.97
C SER A 148 -10.51 -11.96 -9.00
N CYS A 149 -10.77 -11.79 -7.72
CA CYS A 149 -10.39 -12.73 -6.67
C CYS A 149 -11.00 -14.11 -6.90
N MET A 150 -10.23 -15.18 -6.65
CA MET A 150 -10.70 -16.58 -6.76
C MET A 150 -11.73 -16.96 -5.69
N GLU A 151 -12.01 -16.12 -4.73
CA GLU A 151 -12.96 -16.34 -3.62
C GLU A 151 -12.71 -17.60 -2.78
N CYS A 152 -11.47 -18.09 -2.74
CA CYS A 152 -11.08 -19.32 -2.06
C CYS A 152 -11.11 -19.24 -0.52
N ASN A 153 -11.31 -18.07 0.06
CA ASN A 153 -11.42 -17.78 1.51
C ASN A 153 -10.19 -18.14 2.36
N ARG A 154 -9.06 -18.55 1.78
CA ARG A 154 -7.84 -18.91 2.53
C ARG A 154 -7.35 -17.76 3.41
N CYS A 155 -7.40 -16.52 2.92
CA CYS A 155 -7.03 -15.34 3.68
C CYS A 155 -7.94 -15.10 4.89
N ILE A 156 -9.24 -15.35 4.75
CA ILE A 156 -10.22 -15.23 5.84
C ILE A 156 -9.91 -16.26 6.93
N THR A 157 -9.74 -17.53 6.54
CA THR A 157 -9.43 -18.63 7.47
C THR A 157 -8.11 -18.42 8.20
N ALA A 158 -7.10 -17.88 7.53
CA ALA A 158 -5.77 -17.66 8.10
C ALA A 158 -5.67 -16.36 8.93
N CYS A 159 -6.65 -15.47 8.85
CA CYS A 159 -6.57 -14.16 9.50
C CYS A 159 -6.49 -14.26 11.03
N LEU A 160 -5.38 -13.80 11.60
CA LEU A 160 -5.07 -13.92 13.03
C LEU A 160 -6.05 -13.17 13.93
N GLY A 161 -6.49 -11.98 13.50
CA GLY A 161 -7.45 -11.16 14.21
C GLY A 161 -8.89 -11.33 13.72
N GLN A 162 -9.13 -12.25 12.76
CA GLN A 162 -10.46 -12.47 12.17
C GLN A 162 -11.10 -11.18 11.64
N CYS A 163 -10.28 -10.27 11.12
CA CYS A 163 -10.73 -8.97 10.60
C CYS A 163 -11.31 -9.03 9.17
N LEU A 164 -11.21 -10.21 8.51
CA LEU A 164 -11.68 -10.45 7.15
C LEU A 164 -12.94 -11.34 7.14
N GLY A 165 -13.69 -11.28 6.04
CA GLY A 165 -14.88 -12.16 5.84
C GLY A 165 -16.17 -11.61 6.45
N HIS A 166 -16.19 -10.35 6.83
CA HIS A 166 -17.36 -9.59 7.24
C HIS A 166 -17.83 -8.67 6.12
N ASP A 167 -19.01 -8.06 6.27
CA ASP A 167 -19.51 -7.05 5.35
C ASP A 167 -18.54 -5.84 5.30
N GLU A 168 -17.88 -5.55 6.45
CA GLU A 168 -16.85 -4.52 6.56
C GLU A 168 -15.50 -5.12 7.00
N PHE A 169 -14.42 -4.50 6.57
CA PHE A 169 -13.08 -4.81 7.07
C PHE A 169 -12.90 -4.28 8.49
N LYS A 170 -12.75 -5.17 9.46
CA LYS A 170 -12.52 -4.83 10.88
C LYS A 170 -11.06 -4.50 11.13
N PHE A 171 -10.63 -3.31 10.71
CA PHE A 171 -9.21 -2.90 10.79
C PHE A 171 -8.66 -2.91 12.22
N ASP A 172 -9.50 -2.64 13.21
CA ASP A 172 -9.17 -2.58 14.65
C ASP A 172 -8.71 -3.93 15.25
N THR A 173 -9.05 -5.05 14.60
CA THR A 173 -8.54 -6.38 14.96
C THR A 173 -7.47 -6.90 13.99
N CYS A 174 -7.08 -6.11 12.98
CA CYS A 174 -6.02 -6.49 12.05
C CYS A 174 -4.64 -6.42 12.74
N LYS A 175 -3.90 -7.54 12.78
CA LYS A 175 -2.56 -7.54 13.38
C LYS A 175 -1.63 -6.47 12.80
N SER A 176 -1.67 -6.22 11.50
CA SER A 176 -0.87 -5.17 10.87
C SER A 176 -1.19 -3.78 11.44
N TYR A 177 -2.46 -3.48 11.67
CA TYR A 177 -2.88 -2.24 12.31
C TYR A 177 -2.45 -2.21 13.79
N LEU A 178 -2.68 -3.29 14.53
CA LEU A 178 -2.36 -3.37 15.96
C LEU A 178 -0.87 -3.17 16.25
N THR A 179 0.02 -3.70 15.40
CA THR A 179 1.48 -3.49 15.55
C THR A 179 1.93 -2.04 15.32
N GLN A 180 1.07 -1.19 14.78
CA GLN A 180 1.32 0.22 14.50
C GLN A 180 0.45 1.16 15.38
N LYS A 181 -0.43 0.58 16.20
CA LYS A 181 -1.31 1.33 17.08
C LYS A 181 -0.49 2.10 18.12
N LYS A 182 -0.83 3.38 18.29
CA LYS A 182 -0.25 4.22 19.36
C LYS A 182 -1.02 4.04 20.66
N GLY A 183 -0.31 4.04 21.78
CA GLY A 183 -0.88 3.89 23.12
C GLY A 183 -0.85 2.44 23.63
N GLU A 184 -1.55 2.19 24.72
CA GLU A 184 -1.60 0.88 25.36
C GLU A 184 -2.46 -0.10 24.55
N LEU A 185 -2.04 -1.34 24.55
CA LEU A 185 -2.78 -2.46 23.95
C LEU A 185 -3.65 -3.11 25.03
N THR A 186 -4.80 -3.62 24.62
CA THR A 186 -5.60 -4.50 25.48
C THR A 186 -5.00 -5.92 25.45
N SER A 187 -5.31 -6.75 26.46
CA SER A 187 -4.85 -8.14 26.50
C SER A 187 -5.29 -8.96 25.27
N GLU A 188 -6.43 -8.59 24.67
CA GLU A 188 -6.95 -9.24 23.46
C GLU A 188 -6.12 -8.85 22.21
N GLU A 189 -5.73 -7.58 22.09
CA GLU A 189 -4.84 -7.07 21.05
C GLU A 189 -3.43 -7.66 21.16
N GLU A 190 -2.88 -7.72 22.37
CA GLU A 190 -1.60 -8.39 22.66
C GLU A 190 -1.64 -9.86 22.24
N HIS A 191 -2.72 -10.57 22.57
CA HIS A 191 -2.91 -11.96 22.15
C HIS A 191 -2.93 -12.12 20.62
N ILE A 192 -3.55 -11.18 19.88
CA ILE A 192 -3.54 -11.21 18.41
C ILE A 192 -2.11 -11.00 17.89
N ILE A 193 -1.38 -10.04 18.44
CA ILE A 193 0.00 -9.74 18.05
C ILE A 193 0.91 -10.96 18.32
N ALA A 194 0.77 -11.62 19.45
CA ALA A 194 1.59 -12.75 19.85
C ALA A 194 1.42 -14.03 19.00
N LYS A 195 0.40 -14.10 18.13
CA LYS A 195 0.14 -15.29 17.29
C LYS A 195 1.21 -15.60 16.25
N THR A 196 2.08 -14.66 15.93
CA THR A 196 3.25 -14.86 15.05
C THR A 196 4.44 -14.03 15.55
N PRO A 197 5.68 -14.35 15.18
CA PRO A 197 6.86 -13.58 15.59
C PRO A 197 6.98 -12.19 14.97
N LEU A 198 6.09 -11.82 14.04
CA LEU A 198 6.13 -10.49 13.41
C LEU A 198 5.80 -9.41 14.44
N VAL A 199 6.75 -8.51 14.67
CA VAL A 199 6.62 -7.37 15.60
C VAL A 199 6.09 -6.11 14.90
N PHE A 200 6.18 -6.06 13.57
CA PHE A 200 5.67 -4.94 12.77
C PHE A 200 5.03 -5.44 11.47
N GLY A 201 3.79 -5.05 11.23
CA GLY A 201 3.00 -5.48 10.07
C GLY A 201 2.50 -6.93 10.18
N CYS A 202 1.92 -7.43 9.10
CA CYS A 202 1.42 -8.82 9.01
C CYS A 202 1.23 -9.21 7.54
N ASP A 203 1.81 -10.36 7.14
CA ASP A 203 1.71 -10.87 5.76
C ASP A 203 0.83 -12.11 5.62
N VAL A 204 0.25 -12.63 6.70
CA VAL A 204 -0.44 -13.94 6.72
C VAL A 204 -1.51 -14.07 5.64
N CYS A 205 -2.33 -13.05 5.44
CA CYS A 205 -3.38 -13.08 4.42
C CYS A 205 -2.82 -13.00 2.98
N GLN A 206 -1.62 -12.44 2.80
CA GLN A 206 -0.91 -12.40 1.52
C GLN A 206 -0.19 -13.72 1.24
N GLU A 207 0.45 -14.33 2.24
CA GLU A 207 1.21 -15.58 2.11
C GLU A 207 0.33 -16.77 1.72
N VAL A 208 -0.90 -16.82 2.21
CA VAL A 208 -1.85 -17.89 1.87
C VAL A 208 -2.62 -17.64 0.56
N CYS A 209 -2.45 -16.47 -0.04
CA CYS A 209 -3.19 -16.09 -1.24
C CYS A 209 -2.65 -16.79 -2.50
N PRO A 210 -3.49 -17.52 -3.26
CA PRO A 210 -3.04 -18.18 -4.48
C PRO A 210 -2.49 -17.23 -5.55
N HIS A 211 -2.94 -15.98 -5.56
CA HIS A 211 -2.43 -14.96 -6.49
C HIS A 211 -1.00 -14.52 -6.19
N ASN A 212 -0.45 -14.89 -5.03
CA ASN A 212 0.95 -14.64 -4.65
C ASN A 212 1.85 -15.86 -4.88
N LYS A 213 1.29 -16.95 -5.44
CA LYS A 213 2.08 -18.12 -5.78
C LYS A 213 2.85 -17.89 -7.09
N ASP A 214 4.12 -18.27 -7.09
CA ASP A 214 5.00 -18.22 -8.27
C ASP A 214 5.12 -16.83 -8.92
N ILE A 215 4.96 -15.75 -8.14
CA ILE A 215 5.17 -14.39 -8.62
C ILE A 215 6.67 -14.08 -8.75
N PRO A 216 7.07 -13.23 -9.71
CA PRO A 216 8.47 -12.84 -9.87
C PRO A 216 8.96 -11.97 -8.69
N THR A 217 10.25 -12.04 -8.42
CA THR A 217 10.93 -11.12 -7.51
C THR A 217 10.96 -9.71 -8.09
N THR A 218 11.09 -8.72 -7.20
CA THR A 218 11.15 -7.32 -7.61
C THR A 218 12.33 -7.03 -8.54
N PRO A 219 12.13 -6.28 -9.64
CA PRO A 219 13.22 -5.77 -10.46
C PRO A 219 13.81 -4.45 -9.92
N ILE A 220 13.27 -3.90 -8.83
CA ILE A 220 13.67 -2.62 -8.23
C ILE A 220 14.88 -2.87 -7.33
N PRO A 221 16.08 -2.35 -7.67
CA PRO A 221 17.29 -2.65 -6.92
C PRO A 221 17.22 -2.27 -5.43
N GLU A 222 16.58 -1.14 -5.12
CA GLU A 222 16.40 -0.62 -3.77
C GLU A 222 15.58 -1.55 -2.88
N PHE A 223 14.77 -2.43 -3.48
CA PHE A 223 13.96 -3.42 -2.76
C PHE A 223 14.59 -4.82 -2.72
N GLN A 224 15.74 -5.04 -3.36
CA GLN A 224 16.42 -6.34 -3.38
C GLN A 224 17.33 -6.56 -2.16
N SER A 225 17.88 -5.48 -1.58
CA SER A 225 18.67 -5.56 -0.35
C SER A 225 17.71 -5.55 0.84
N VAL A 226 17.52 -6.72 1.46
CA VAL A 226 16.51 -6.92 2.50
C VAL A 226 17.13 -7.22 3.86
N GLU A 227 16.55 -6.65 4.91
CA GLU A 227 16.85 -6.89 6.31
C GLU A 227 15.55 -7.30 7.03
N PRO A 228 15.18 -8.58 6.98
CA PRO A 228 13.87 -9.06 7.43
C PRO A 228 13.75 -9.20 8.95
N TYR A 229 14.84 -8.99 9.67
CA TYR A 229 14.92 -9.18 11.12
C TYR A 229 15.43 -7.93 11.83
N ILE A 230 14.84 -7.65 12.97
CA ILE A 230 15.26 -6.62 13.91
C ILE A 230 15.48 -7.26 15.28
N ASP A 231 16.57 -6.92 15.93
CA ASP A 231 16.85 -7.38 17.30
C ASP A 231 16.03 -6.55 18.29
N ILE A 232 15.06 -7.20 18.94
CA ILE A 232 14.14 -6.54 19.87
C ILE A 232 14.87 -6.13 21.15
N ASP A 233 15.79 -6.96 21.63
CA ASP A 233 16.56 -6.66 22.86
C ASP A 233 17.47 -5.44 22.63
N GLU A 234 17.99 -5.29 21.41
CA GLU A 234 18.74 -4.09 21.04
C GLU A 234 17.83 -2.84 21.00
N LEU A 235 16.60 -2.96 20.51
CA LEU A 235 15.68 -1.80 20.41
C LEU A 235 15.44 -1.14 21.75
N ASP A 236 15.31 -1.91 22.84
CA ASP A 236 15.08 -1.40 24.18
C ASP A 236 16.28 -0.58 24.70
N SER A 237 17.47 -0.79 24.13
CA SER A 237 18.69 -0.09 24.51
C SER A 237 18.97 1.19 23.71
N LEU A 238 18.29 1.36 22.56
CA LEU A 238 18.54 2.49 21.65
C LEU A 238 17.81 3.77 22.07
N THR A 239 18.52 4.88 21.99
CA THR A 239 17.86 6.20 22.00
C THR A 239 17.12 6.44 20.68
N ASN A 240 16.14 7.35 20.67
CA ASN A 240 15.41 7.75 19.43
C ASN A 240 16.36 8.19 18.31
N LYS A 241 17.50 8.80 18.63
CA LYS A 241 18.49 9.25 17.64
C LYS A 241 19.22 8.07 17.02
N GLU A 242 19.64 7.10 17.83
CA GLU A 242 20.30 5.87 17.38
C GLU A 242 19.35 4.99 16.58
N PHE A 243 18.11 4.84 17.04
CA PHE A 243 17.06 4.15 16.29
C PHE A 243 16.87 4.74 14.89
N LYS A 244 16.71 6.07 14.80
CA LYS A 244 16.57 6.74 13.50
C LYS A 244 17.81 6.60 12.61
N ALA A 245 19.00 6.64 13.19
CA ALA A 245 20.25 6.47 12.43
C ALA A 245 20.37 5.05 11.86
N LYS A 246 19.95 4.04 12.62
CA LYS A 246 20.07 2.62 12.23
C LYS A 246 18.94 2.15 11.33
N TYR A 247 17.71 2.53 11.63
CA TYR A 247 16.50 1.99 11.00
C TYR A 247 15.66 3.01 10.21
N GLY A 248 16.02 4.30 10.28
CA GLY A 248 15.24 5.37 9.64
C GLY A 248 15.25 5.41 8.11
N HIS A 249 15.92 4.44 7.48
CA HIS A 249 15.96 4.26 6.03
C HIS A 249 14.91 3.24 5.52
N ARG A 250 14.10 2.71 6.43
CA ARG A 250 13.07 1.69 6.17
C ARG A 250 11.67 2.23 6.39
#